data_5c1462900ce18b31528d8fec82af300f
#
_entry.id   5c1462900ce18b31528d8fec82af300f
#
_cell.length_a   1.000
_cell.length_b   1.000
_cell.length_c   1.000
_cell.angle_alpha   90.00
_cell.angle_beta   90.00
_cell.angle_gamma   90.00
#
_symmetry.space_group_name_H-M   'P 1'
#
loop_
_entity.id
_entity.type
_entity.pdbx_description
1 polymer ?
#
loop_
_entity_poly.entity_id
_entity_poly.type
_entity_poly.pdbx_seq_one_letter_code
_entity_poly.pdbx_strand_id
1 'polypeptide(L)'
;RALAIRHMELPVGEFISQGLEKEVPEAARTLLESNVQDEIKHDLALGFIVDAHGADLKSELEAKRLRDAWIAHPDHTITKALVAERAIFFVLLPMFRFLGDAALRTVSADISRDEQIHVATNSLVCTELGLVPSTSLDKLRKATIQWVLQPLAENHTDKYLAKKFWLDASD
;
A
#
# COMPACT_ATOMS: atom_id res chain seq x y z
N ARG A 1 -12.99 -3.21 -4.25
CA ARG A 1 -12.28 -2.14 -3.49
C ARG A 1 -10.81 -2.47 -3.28
N ALA A 2 -10.48 -3.67 -2.81
CA ALA A 2 -9.07 -4.02 -2.57
C ALA A 2 -8.20 -3.86 -3.82
N LEU A 3 -8.65 -4.33 -4.99
CA LEU A 3 -7.94 -4.13 -6.26
C LEU A 3 -7.86 -2.66 -6.70
N ALA A 4 -8.84 -1.84 -6.34
CA ALA A 4 -8.82 -0.42 -6.67
C ALA A 4 -7.70 0.36 -5.93
N ILE A 5 -7.17 -0.18 -4.82
CA ILE A 5 -6.03 0.42 -4.10
C ILE A 5 -4.73 0.34 -4.91
N ARG A 6 -4.66 -0.42 -6.00
CA ARG A 6 -3.54 -0.32 -6.96
C ARG A 6 -3.24 1.11 -7.40
N HIS A 7 -4.23 2.01 -7.33
CA HIS A 7 -4.00 3.44 -7.56
C HIS A 7 -3.00 4.10 -6.60
N MET A 8 -2.56 3.40 -5.55
CA MET A 8 -1.51 3.87 -4.64
C MET A 8 -0.09 3.47 -5.07
N GLU A 9 0.08 2.47 -5.96
CA GLU A 9 1.41 1.98 -6.39
C GLU A 9 2.26 3.12 -7.00
N LEU A 10 1.78 3.76 -8.05
CA LEU A 10 2.50 4.88 -8.68
C LEU A 10 2.71 6.08 -7.74
N PRO A 11 1.73 6.53 -6.94
CA PRO A 11 1.96 7.55 -5.92
C PRO A 11 3.02 7.18 -4.88
N VAL A 12 3.09 5.92 -4.44
CA VAL A 12 4.15 5.47 -3.53
C VAL A 12 5.52 5.61 -4.20
N GLY A 13 5.66 5.15 -5.44
CA GLY A 13 6.88 5.37 -6.23
C GLY A 13 7.24 6.84 -6.37
N GLU A 14 6.27 7.72 -6.61
CA GLU A 14 6.46 9.16 -6.67
C GLU A 14 6.91 9.75 -5.32
N PHE A 15 6.36 9.30 -4.21
CA PHE A 15 6.81 9.70 -2.87
C PHE A 15 8.28 9.35 -2.63
N ILE A 16 8.72 8.17 -3.06
CA ILE A 16 10.12 7.74 -2.97
C ILE A 16 10.99 8.60 -3.89
N SER A 17 10.59 8.84 -5.13
CA SER A 17 11.30 9.69 -6.08
C SER A 17 11.52 11.11 -5.52
N GLN A 18 10.48 11.72 -4.97
CA GLN A 18 10.57 13.04 -4.33
C GLN A 18 11.47 13.00 -3.09
N GLY A 19 11.49 11.90 -2.35
CA GLY A 19 12.40 11.69 -1.23
C GLY A 19 13.86 11.63 -1.68
N LEU A 20 14.15 11.01 -2.82
CA LEU A 20 15.49 10.90 -3.40
C LEU A 20 16.07 12.25 -3.86
N GLU A 21 15.23 13.24 -4.16
CA GLU A 21 15.66 14.61 -4.46
C GLU A 21 16.17 15.34 -3.22
N LYS A 22 15.90 14.83 -2.03
CA LYS A 22 16.31 15.36 -0.74
C LYS A 22 17.53 14.61 -0.21
N GLU A 23 18.01 15.03 0.94
CA GLU A 23 19.12 14.38 1.60
C GLU A 23 18.65 13.04 2.21
N VAL A 24 19.05 11.93 1.57
CA VAL A 24 18.82 10.56 2.06
C VAL A 24 20.17 9.88 2.29
N PRO A 25 20.24 8.88 3.20
CA PRO A 25 21.46 8.12 3.39
C PRO A 25 21.92 7.49 2.09
N GLU A 26 23.19 7.68 1.71
CA GLU A 26 23.74 7.19 0.45
C GLU A 26 23.60 5.65 0.32
N ALA A 27 23.77 4.94 1.44
CA ALA A 27 23.61 3.49 1.48
C ALA A 27 22.17 3.02 1.13
N ALA A 28 21.17 3.86 1.33
CA ALA A 28 19.77 3.54 1.02
C ALA A 28 19.38 3.91 -0.42
N ARG A 29 20.13 4.77 -1.09
CA ARG A 29 19.78 5.36 -2.40
C ARG A 29 19.44 4.30 -3.44
N THR A 30 20.33 3.33 -3.66
CA THR A 30 20.12 2.26 -4.65
C THR A 30 18.87 1.43 -4.36
N LEU A 31 18.59 1.16 -3.08
CA LEU A 31 17.39 0.41 -2.69
C LEU A 31 16.11 1.24 -2.91
N LEU A 32 16.15 2.53 -2.63
CA LEU A 32 15.04 3.45 -2.91
C LEU A 32 14.78 3.60 -4.42
N GLU A 33 15.83 3.65 -5.23
CA GLU A 33 15.71 3.67 -6.70
C GLU A 33 15.08 2.38 -7.22
N SER A 34 15.46 1.22 -6.65
CA SER A 34 14.82 -0.08 -6.96
C SER A 34 13.34 -0.07 -6.56
N ASN A 35 13.01 0.45 -5.38
CA ASN A 35 11.63 0.58 -4.92
C ASN A 35 10.76 1.32 -5.94
N VAL A 36 11.22 2.47 -6.47
CA VAL A 36 10.49 3.21 -7.52
C VAL A 36 10.19 2.34 -8.74
N GLN A 37 11.15 1.51 -9.17
CA GLN A 37 10.98 0.63 -10.33
C GLN A 37 10.01 -0.52 -10.04
N ASP A 38 10.01 -1.02 -8.81
CA ASP A 38 9.11 -2.09 -8.39
C ASP A 38 7.66 -1.63 -8.35
N GLU A 39 7.36 -0.41 -7.86
CA GLU A 39 6.01 0.16 -7.87
C GLU A 39 5.40 0.26 -9.28
N ILE A 40 6.22 0.54 -10.30
CA ILE A 40 5.77 0.53 -11.70
C ILE A 40 5.37 -0.89 -12.13
N LYS A 41 6.13 -1.90 -11.74
CA LYS A 41 5.84 -3.31 -12.04
C LYS A 41 4.60 -3.79 -11.28
N HIS A 42 4.43 -3.38 -10.01
CA HIS A 42 3.27 -3.70 -9.20
C HIS A 42 1.99 -3.13 -9.80
N ASP A 43 2.00 -1.84 -10.19
CA ASP A 43 0.86 -1.21 -10.86
C ASP A 43 0.48 -1.95 -12.14
N LEU A 44 1.47 -2.30 -12.97
CA LEU A 44 1.24 -3.05 -14.21
C LEU A 44 0.66 -4.45 -13.94
N ALA A 45 1.22 -5.19 -12.99
CA ALA A 45 0.76 -6.53 -12.65
C ALA A 45 -0.67 -6.53 -12.09
N LEU A 46 -0.98 -5.60 -11.19
CA LEU A 46 -2.33 -5.44 -10.64
C LEU A 46 -3.31 -4.92 -11.71
N GLY A 47 -2.84 -4.11 -12.65
CA GLY A 47 -3.61 -3.66 -13.81
C GLY A 47 -4.09 -4.83 -14.66
N PHE A 48 -3.25 -5.80 -14.98
CA PHE A 48 -3.64 -7.02 -15.70
C PHE A 48 -4.69 -7.83 -14.93
N ILE A 49 -4.59 -7.90 -13.62
CA ILE A 49 -5.61 -8.56 -12.79
C ILE A 49 -6.96 -7.84 -12.91
N VAL A 50 -6.95 -6.50 -12.83
CA VAL A 50 -8.18 -5.70 -12.98
C VAL A 50 -8.79 -5.88 -14.36
N ASP A 51 -7.98 -5.92 -15.42
CA ASP A 51 -8.47 -6.15 -16.79
C ASP A 51 -9.15 -7.51 -16.93
N ALA A 52 -8.62 -8.54 -16.25
CA ALA A 52 -9.19 -9.88 -16.26
C ALA A 52 -10.50 -10.00 -15.45
N HIS A 53 -10.60 -9.32 -14.30
CA HIS A 53 -11.74 -9.40 -13.39
C HIS A 53 -12.82 -8.34 -13.67
N GLY A 54 -12.49 -7.27 -14.38
CA GLY A 54 -13.31 -6.08 -14.52
C GLY A 54 -13.15 -5.09 -13.36
N ALA A 55 -13.37 -3.81 -13.66
CA ALA A 55 -13.30 -2.74 -12.67
C ALA A 55 -14.70 -2.36 -12.18
N ASP A 56 -14.84 -2.15 -10.87
CA ASP A 56 -16.00 -1.47 -10.29
C ASP A 56 -15.80 0.04 -10.32
N LEU A 57 -16.48 0.73 -11.23
CA LEU A 57 -16.29 2.17 -11.46
C LEU A 57 -16.46 3.02 -10.19
N LYS A 58 -17.38 2.65 -9.31
CA LYS A 58 -17.58 3.38 -8.05
C LYS A 58 -16.36 3.23 -7.14
N SER A 59 -15.87 2.01 -6.96
CA SER A 59 -14.67 1.75 -6.16
C SER A 59 -13.43 2.41 -6.76
N GLU A 60 -13.30 2.44 -8.09
CA GLU A 60 -12.22 3.15 -8.78
C GLU A 60 -12.21 4.65 -8.47
N LEU A 61 -13.39 5.30 -8.52
CA LEU A 61 -13.50 6.72 -8.21
C LEU A 61 -13.22 7.01 -6.72
N GLU A 62 -13.70 6.17 -5.83
CA GLU A 62 -13.46 6.32 -4.39
C GLU A 62 -11.98 6.11 -4.05
N ALA A 63 -11.32 5.12 -4.65
CA ALA A 63 -9.89 4.87 -4.49
C ALA A 63 -9.04 6.04 -4.99
N LYS A 64 -9.40 6.66 -6.12
CA LYS A 64 -8.73 7.87 -6.62
C LYS A 64 -8.86 9.05 -5.66
N ARG A 65 -10.00 9.23 -5.00
CA ARG A 65 -10.16 10.27 -3.96
C ARG A 65 -9.27 10.02 -2.75
N LEU A 66 -9.16 8.75 -2.33
CA LEU A 66 -8.23 8.38 -1.26
C LEU A 66 -6.79 8.64 -1.67
N ARG A 67 -6.38 8.22 -2.86
CA ARG A 67 -5.07 8.52 -3.44
C ARG A 67 -4.77 10.03 -3.40
N ASP A 68 -5.71 10.85 -3.85
CA ASP A 68 -5.53 12.31 -3.88
C ASP A 68 -5.35 12.88 -2.47
N ALA A 69 -6.05 12.32 -1.47
CA ALA A 69 -5.85 12.67 -0.05
C ALA A 69 -4.44 12.29 0.45
N TRP A 70 -3.92 11.12 0.07
CA TRP A 70 -2.55 10.72 0.38
C TRP A 70 -1.51 11.64 -0.28
N ILE A 71 -1.70 11.98 -1.56
CA ILE A 71 -0.81 12.90 -2.29
C ILE A 71 -0.78 14.26 -1.61
N ALA A 72 -1.94 14.81 -1.25
CA ALA A 72 -2.08 16.13 -0.62
C ALA A 72 -1.63 16.17 0.85
N HIS A 73 -1.41 15.02 1.50
CA HIS A 73 -1.04 14.98 2.92
C HIS A 73 0.33 15.64 3.16
N PRO A 74 0.48 16.49 4.20
CA PRO A 74 1.68 17.30 4.40
C PRO A 74 2.89 16.55 4.97
N ASP A 75 2.74 15.32 5.47
CA ASP A 75 3.86 14.54 5.99
C ASP A 75 4.94 14.31 4.92
N HIS A 76 6.16 14.07 5.39
CA HIS A 76 7.29 13.80 4.53
C HIS A 76 7.00 12.61 3.59
N THR A 77 7.43 12.70 2.34
CA THR A 77 7.08 11.73 1.30
C THR A 77 7.54 10.30 1.63
N ILE A 78 8.74 10.11 2.18
CA ILE A 78 9.23 8.80 2.64
C ILE A 78 8.35 8.24 3.77
N THR A 79 7.87 9.07 4.69
CA THR A 79 6.96 8.66 5.75
C THR A 79 5.61 8.21 5.16
N LYS A 80 5.10 8.92 4.16
CA LYS A 80 3.87 8.53 3.46
C LYS A 80 4.03 7.19 2.76
N ALA A 81 5.15 6.99 2.05
CA ALA A 81 5.46 5.70 1.41
C ALA A 81 5.51 4.57 2.44
N LEU A 82 6.30 4.72 3.51
CA LEU A 82 6.40 3.72 4.58
C LEU A 82 5.05 3.34 5.16
N VAL A 83 4.21 4.33 5.48
CA VAL A 83 2.90 4.06 6.09
C VAL A 83 1.95 3.39 5.09
N ALA A 84 1.98 3.79 3.81
CA ALA A 84 1.19 3.15 2.76
C ALA A 84 1.61 1.69 2.55
N GLU A 85 2.89 1.42 2.31
CA GLU A 85 3.41 0.07 2.10
C GLU A 85 3.15 -0.83 3.31
N ARG A 86 3.51 -0.37 4.50
CA ARG A 86 3.41 -1.18 5.72
C ARG A 86 1.98 -1.49 6.12
N ALA A 87 1.10 -0.51 6.10
CA ALA A 87 -0.24 -0.65 6.65
C ALA A 87 -1.27 -1.10 5.62
N ILE A 88 -1.19 -0.61 4.39
CA ILE A 88 -2.16 -0.90 3.33
C ILE A 88 -1.77 -2.19 2.62
N PHE A 89 -0.57 -2.29 2.09
CA PHE A 89 -0.17 -3.43 1.29
C PHE A 89 0.05 -4.69 2.12
N PHE A 90 0.54 -4.59 3.36
CA PHE A 90 0.67 -5.76 4.24
C PHE A 90 -0.66 -6.35 4.69
N VAL A 91 -1.75 -5.59 4.70
CA VAL A 91 -3.10 -6.10 4.90
C VAL A 91 -3.68 -6.64 3.59
N LEU A 92 -3.55 -5.89 2.49
CA LEU A 92 -4.18 -6.24 1.22
C LEU A 92 -3.51 -7.45 0.54
N LEU A 93 -2.19 -7.52 0.54
CA LEU A 93 -1.48 -8.65 -0.07
C LEU A 93 -1.82 -9.99 0.60
N PRO A 94 -1.86 -10.11 1.95
CA PRO A 94 -2.41 -11.29 2.60
C PRO A 94 -3.88 -11.58 2.25
N MET A 95 -4.73 -10.56 2.13
CA MET A 95 -6.11 -10.75 1.68
C MET A 95 -6.14 -11.39 0.28
N PHE A 96 -5.36 -10.91 -0.66
CA PHE A 96 -5.26 -11.49 -2.00
C PHE A 96 -4.75 -12.93 -1.98
N ARG A 97 -3.83 -13.27 -1.08
CA ARG A 97 -3.33 -14.63 -0.90
C ARG A 97 -4.37 -15.59 -0.36
N PHE A 98 -5.22 -15.14 0.57
CA PHE A 98 -6.22 -16.01 1.21
C PHE A 98 -7.57 -16.03 0.50
N LEU A 99 -7.96 -14.93 -0.14
CA LEU A 99 -9.28 -14.76 -0.77
C LEU A 99 -9.22 -14.73 -2.30
N GLY A 100 -8.04 -14.54 -2.90
CA GLY A 100 -7.86 -14.44 -4.34
C GLY A 100 -7.82 -15.78 -5.06
N ASP A 101 -7.98 -15.71 -6.38
CA ASP A 101 -7.70 -16.82 -7.29
C ASP A 101 -6.19 -17.10 -7.43
N ALA A 102 -5.82 -18.06 -8.28
CA ALA A 102 -4.42 -18.45 -8.48
C ALA A 102 -3.55 -17.29 -8.97
N ALA A 103 -4.05 -16.44 -9.86
CA ALA A 103 -3.32 -15.29 -10.40
C ALA A 103 -3.06 -14.24 -9.31
N LEU A 104 -4.10 -13.85 -8.57
CA LEU A 104 -3.97 -12.93 -7.43
C LEU A 104 -3.02 -13.44 -6.36
N ARG A 105 -3.09 -14.73 -6.03
CA ARG A 105 -2.18 -15.34 -5.05
C ARG A 105 -0.74 -15.29 -5.50
N THR A 106 -0.46 -15.53 -6.78
CA THR A 106 0.89 -15.50 -7.34
C THR A 106 1.45 -14.07 -7.34
N VAL A 107 0.71 -13.13 -7.92
CA VAL A 107 1.10 -11.71 -7.97
C VAL A 107 1.31 -11.16 -6.56
N SER A 108 0.40 -11.44 -5.63
CA SER A 108 0.53 -11.03 -4.24
C SER A 108 1.79 -11.59 -3.57
N ALA A 109 2.16 -12.84 -3.85
CA ALA A 109 3.37 -13.43 -3.29
C ALA A 109 4.65 -12.76 -3.82
N ASP A 110 4.66 -12.38 -5.10
CA ASP A 110 5.80 -11.70 -5.72
C ASP A 110 5.93 -10.27 -5.19
N ILE A 111 4.86 -9.49 -5.20
CA ILE A 111 4.85 -8.14 -4.62
C ILE A 111 5.28 -8.18 -3.15
N SER A 112 4.79 -9.13 -2.36
CA SER A 112 5.15 -9.24 -0.94
C SER A 112 6.66 -9.41 -0.68
N ARG A 113 7.41 -9.97 -1.60
CA ARG A 113 8.89 -10.09 -1.47
C ARG A 113 9.54 -8.72 -1.61
N ASP A 114 9.09 -7.92 -2.57
CA ASP A 114 9.61 -6.57 -2.78
C ASP A 114 9.24 -5.68 -1.60
N GLU A 115 7.99 -5.73 -1.13
CA GLU A 115 7.49 -4.94 -0.01
C GLU A 115 8.27 -5.16 1.30
N GLN A 116 8.79 -6.35 1.55
CA GLN A 116 9.65 -6.60 2.72
C GLN A 116 10.91 -5.73 2.68
N ILE A 117 11.51 -5.59 1.50
CA ILE A 117 12.70 -4.76 1.30
C ILE A 117 12.32 -3.27 1.38
N HIS A 118 11.24 -2.88 0.74
CA HIS A 118 10.76 -1.50 0.73
C HIS A 118 10.47 -1.01 2.16
N VAL A 119 9.70 -1.76 2.94
CA VAL A 119 9.36 -1.41 4.33
C VAL A 119 10.62 -1.34 5.20
N ALA A 120 11.55 -2.27 5.06
CA ALA A 120 12.80 -2.26 5.81
C ALA A 120 13.63 -1.02 5.47
N THR A 121 13.82 -0.72 4.19
CA THR A 121 14.61 0.42 3.71
C THR A 121 13.97 1.75 4.14
N ASN A 122 12.66 1.93 3.88
CA ASN A 122 11.94 3.14 4.23
C ASN A 122 11.90 3.38 5.75
N SER A 123 11.80 2.29 6.54
CA SER A 123 11.86 2.37 8.00
C SER A 123 13.23 2.85 8.50
N LEU A 124 14.32 2.34 7.94
CA LEU A 124 15.67 2.78 8.25
C LEU A 124 15.87 4.25 7.89
N VAL A 125 15.46 4.66 6.68
CA VAL A 125 15.55 6.07 6.25
C VAL A 125 14.76 6.99 7.17
N CYS A 126 13.53 6.62 7.53
CA CYS A 126 12.73 7.39 8.48
C CYS A 126 13.44 7.52 9.85
N THR A 127 14.06 6.44 10.34
CA THR A 127 14.81 6.45 11.59
C THR A 127 16.02 7.36 11.51
N GLU A 128 16.83 7.25 10.47
CA GLU A 128 18.02 8.09 10.26
C GLU A 128 17.69 9.59 10.16
N LEU A 129 16.58 9.91 9.48
CA LEU A 129 16.13 11.29 9.31
C LEU A 129 15.25 11.81 10.47
N GLY A 130 14.98 10.99 11.48
CA GLY A 130 14.11 11.36 12.61
C GLY A 130 12.66 11.62 12.21
N LEU A 131 12.17 10.97 11.15
CA LEU A 131 10.83 11.15 10.64
C LEU A 131 9.84 10.25 11.38
N VAL A 132 8.73 10.85 11.83
CA VAL A 132 7.66 10.15 12.55
C VAL A 132 6.32 10.46 11.87
N PRO A 133 5.47 9.44 11.60
CA PRO A 133 4.14 9.67 11.07
C PRO A 133 3.29 10.57 12.00
N SER A 134 2.60 11.54 11.43
CA SER A 134 1.66 12.35 12.19
C SER A 134 0.39 11.57 12.54
N THR A 135 -0.33 12.04 13.56
CA THR A 135 -1.64 11.49 13.91
C THR A 135 -2.66 11.62 12.75
N SER A 136 -2.53 12.65 11.92
CA SER A 136 -3.41 12.83 10.75
C SER A 136 -3.11 11.81 9.65
N LEU A 137 -1.86 11.43 9.44
CA LEU A 137 -1.49 10.38 8.50
C LEU A 137 -1.98 9.01 8.99
N ASP A 138 -1.89 8.72 10.29
CA ASP A 138 -2.45 7.49 10.86
C ASP A 138 -3.98 7.42 10.72
N LYS A 139 -4.69 8.54 10.88
CA LYS A 139 -6.13 8.61 10.61
C LYS A 139 -6.45 8.33 9.16
N LEU A 140 -5.67 8.86 8.21
CA LEU A 140 -5.85 8.61 6.78
C LEU A 140 -5.61 7.13 6.45
N ARG A 141 -4.55 6.53 7.01
CA ARG A 141 -4.28 5.09 6.93
C ARG A 141 -5.49 4.27 7.37
N LYS A 142 -5.98 4.52 8.59
CA LYS A 142 -7.15 3.83 9.15
C LYS A 142 -8.39 3.98 8.28
N ALA A 143 -8.67 5.20 7.81
CA ALA A 143 -9.80 5.46 6.92
C ALA A 143 -9.70 4.67 5.60
N THR A 144 -8.51 4.58 5.03
CA THR A 144 -8.27 3.82 3.80
C THR A 144 -8.52 2.32 4.00
N ILE A 145 -7.99 1.74 5.08
CA ILE A 145 -8.21 0.33 5.42
C ILE A 145 -9.68 0.05 5.70
N GLN A 146 -10.34 0.89 6.49
CA GLN A 146 -11.77 0.75 6.77
C GLN A 146 -12.62 0.82 5.50
N TRP A 147 -12.27 1.68 4.56
CA TRP A 147 -12.94 1.76 3.27
C TRP A 147 -12.80 0.47 2.47
N VAL A 148 -11.60 -0.11 2.42
CA VAL A 148 -11.36 -1.40 1.74
C VAL A 148 -12.19 -2.51 2.36
N LEU A 149 -12.22 -2.59 3.69
CA LEU A 149 -12.86 -3.67 4.45
C LEU A 149 -14.37 -3.50 4.61
N GLN A 150 -14.93 -2.34 4.26
CA GLN A 150 -16.35 -2.03 4.47
C GLN A 150 -17.33 -3.10 3.94
N PRO A 151 -17.09 -3.74 2.77
CA PRO A 151 -17.99 -4.78 2.27
C PRO A 151 -17.98 -6.08 3.08
N LEU A 152 -16.97 -6.33 3.91
CA LEU A 152 -16.89 -7.53 4.73
C LEU A 152 -17.86 -7.46 5.91
N ALA A 153 -18.40 -8.62 6.30
CA ALA A 153 -19.17 -8.73 7.53
C ALA A 153 -18.29 -8.48 8.76
N GLU A 154 -18.84 -7.93 9.83
CA GLU A 154 -18.09 -7.66 11.07
C GLU A 154 -17.48 -8.95 11.63
N ASN A 155 -18.28 -10.03 11.70
CA ASN A 155 -17.86 -11.36 12.10
C ASN A 155 -18.27 -12.38 11.03
N HIS A 156 -17.45 -13.42 10.86
CA HIS A 156 -17.71 -14.52 9.94
C HIS A 156 -17.09 -15.81 10.46
N THR A 157 -17.67 -16.98 10.14
CA THR A 157 -17.12 -18.28 10.51
C THR A 157 -15.75 -18.54 9.88
N ASP A 158 -15.56 -18.11 8.63
CA ASP A 158 -14.23 -17.98 8.03
C ASP A 158 -13.63 -16.64 8.45
N LYS A 159 -12.55 -16.69 9.26
CA LYS A 159 -11.89 -15.49 9.78
C LYS A 159 -11.41 -14.52 8.70
N TYR A 160 -11.02 -15.03 7.54
CA TYR A 160 -10.55 -14.18 6.41
C TYR A 160 -11.67 -13.38 5.74
N LEU A 161 -12.94 -13.73 5.98
CA LEU A 161 -14.12 -12.99 5.54
C LEU A 161 -14.66 -12.06 6.65
N ALA A 162 -14.04 -12.05 7.82
CA ALA A 162 -14.40 -11.17 8.93
C ALA A 162 -13.61 -9.87 8.91
N LYS A 163 -14.30 -8.73 8.93
CA LYS A 163 -13.68 -7.40 8.98
C LYS A 163 -12.76 -7.25 10.17
N LYS A 164 -13.18 -7.69 11.33
CA LYS A 164 -12.41 -7.60 12.58
C LYS A 164 -11.02 -8.21 12.46
N PHE A 165 -10.88 -9.37 11.80
CA PHE A 165 -9.58 -10.01 11.63
C PHE A 165 -8.57 -9.09 10.93
N TRP A 166 -8.99 -8.41 9.86
CA TRP A 166 -8.12 -7.53 9.10
C TRP A 166 -7.85 -6.18 9.76
N LEU A 167 -8.85 -5.67 10.52
CA LEU A 167 -8.64 -4.45 11.32
C LEU A 167 -7.60 -4.71 12.42
N ASP A 168 -7.71 -5.82 13.14
CA ASP A 168 -6.74 -6.21 14.17
C ASP A 168 -5.32 -6.41 13.57
N ALA A 169 -5.22 -6.94 12.35
CA ALA A 169 -3.95 -7.13 11.64
C ALA A 169 -3.34 -5.80 11.16
N SER A 170 -4.14 -4.74 10.97
CA SER A 170 -3.69 -3.43 10.52
C SER A 170 -3.13 -2.55 11.64
N ASP A 171 -3.45 -2.83 12.88
CA ASP A 171 -3.01 -2.09 14.07
C ASP A 171 -1.68 -2.59 14.60
#